data_63f270e150832dc1fa6ecbb1ef88cfb5
#
_entry.id   63f270e150832dc1fa6ecbb1ef88cfb5
#
_cell.length_a   1.000
_cell.length_b   1.000
_cell.length_c   1.000
_cell.angle_alpha   90.00
_cell.angle_beta   90.00
_cell.angle_gamma   90.00
#
_symmetry.space_group_name_H-M   'P 1'
#
loop_
_entity.id
_entity.type
_entity.pdbx_description
1 polymer ?
#
loop_
_entity_poly.entity_id
_entity_poly.type
_entity_poly.pdbx_seq_one_letter_code
_entity_poly.pdbx_strand_id
1 'polypeptide(L)'
;MKYVSADEAVKLVKSGDWVFFQGSTAVPVIIQEALARRADELRGVNIVSGFNITKGPAPFCKPEYKDSFFVNSLFLCADQRQYVAEGYGSLIPGFLGELPSLIRRHEIPIDVACINCSLPDENGYCSYNISADLAQPAVEAAKIVIAQVNKSIPYLYGTAMIHESQITAAIECDDPPVDMQFGPPTEIESAIGSYIAAEIPDGATLQIGVGGIPNAILNGLKDHKHLGLHTEAMTDGVFRLMQTGVIDNSLKKVEPGRSVACLALGSRHMYEYLDHNKDAMFYDVSWTNDPQRIRQNPNAMAINSAIEVDLTGQICADSIGDMIFSSVGGQHDFMYGAALSEGGKTFIALPSRTAKGRGKIVAHLAPGAGVVTTRFQTQYVVTEFGCVYLRNKNLAQRAKALISIAHPDDREALERAACERFGYSFLRLK
;
A
#
# COMPACT_ATOMS: atom_id res chain seq x y z
N MET A 1 24.89 18.58 -6.75
CA MET A 1 24.35 18.71 -5.37
C MET A 1 25.39 19.22 -4.37
N LYS A 2 24.96 19.79 -3.22
CA LYS A 2 25.83 20.32 -2.18
C LYS A 2 25.66 19.49 -0.89
N TYR A 3 26.73 18.86 -0.41
CA TYR A 3 26.73 18.12 0.84
C TYR A 3 26.85 19.05 2.03
N VAL A 4 25.95 18.87 3.03
CA VAL A 4 25.87 19.66 4.27
C VAL A 4 25.43 18.73 5.42
N SER A 5 25.48 19.23 6.66
CA SER A 5 24.88 18.52 7.80
C SER A 5 23.35 18.55 7.72
N ALA A 6 22.70 17.60 8.39
CA ALA A 6 21.23 17.57 8.46
C ALA A 6 20.67 18.86 9.09
N ASP A 7 21.30 19.35 10.17
CA ASP A 7 20.91 20.61 10.84
C ASP A 7 21.08 21.84 9.92
N GLU A 8 22.04 21.81 9.01
CA GLU A 8 22.18 22.86 7.99
C GLU A 8 21.12 22.76 6.90
N ALA A 9 20.86 21.55 6.41
CA ALA A 9 19.86 21.30 5.36
C ALA A 9 18.46 21.73 5.80
N VAL A 10 18.04 21.39 7.02
CA VAL A 10 16.69 21.72 7.51
C VAL A 10 16.48 23.21 7.80
N LYS A 11 17.53 24.05 7.80
CA LYS A 11 17.39 25.53 7.85
C LYS A 11 16.66 26.09 6.62
N LEU A 12 16.62 25.33 5.54
CA LEU A 12 15.85 25.69 4.34
C LEU A 12 14.34 25.64 4.58
N VAL A 13 13.85 24.87 5.56
CA VAL A 13 12.44 24.80 5.94
C VAL A 13 12.06 26.03 6.77
N LYS A 14 10.91 26.63 6.43
CA LYS A 14 10.34 27.82 7.05
C LYS A 14 9.00 27.52 7.71
N SER A 15 8.59 28.36 8.65
CA SER A 15 7.24 28.33 9.20
C SER A 15 6.19 28.45 8.08
N GLY A 16 5.15 27.60 8.14
CA GLY A 16 4.09 27.54 7.15
C GLY A 16 4.37 26.68 5.92
N ASP A 17 5.61 26.20 5.71
CA ASP A 17 5.95 25.34 4.57
C ASP A 17 5.21 24.00 4.62
N TRP A 18 4.95 23.46 3.43
CA TRP A 18 4.50 22.09 3.22
C TRP A 18 5.71 21.21 2.93
N VAL A 19 5.99 20.28 3.84
CA VAL A 19 7.18 19.42 3.81
C VAL A 19 6.77 17.98 3.59
N PHE A 20 7.12 17.45 2.43
CA PHE A 20 6.92 16.04 2.11
C PHE A 20 8.07 15.19 2.65
N PHE A 21 7.76 14.07 3.25
CA PHE A 21 8.71 13.02 3.59
C PHE A 21 8.41 11.74 2.79
N GLN A 22 9.43 11.22 2.12
CA GLN A 22 9.36 9.94 1.42
C GLN A 22 8.96 8.83 2.40
N GLY A 23 8.15 7.88 1.92
CA GLY A 23 7.54 6.82 2.71
C GLY A 23 8.25 5.47 2.63
N SER A 24 7.49 4.41 2.93
CA SER A 24 7.92 3.02 3.00
C SER A 24 9.07 2.85 4.01
N THR A 25 10.04 1.98 3.74
CA THR A 25 11.28 1.85 4.52
C THR A 25 12.37 2.84 4.08
N ALA A 26 12.03 3.75 3.16
CA ALA A 26 12.91 4.81 2.66
C ALA A 26 12.75 6.14 3.42
N VAL A 27 12.03 6.16 4.53
CA VAL A 27 11.82 7.38 5.34
C VAL A 27 13.17 8.03 5.68
N PRO A 28 13.37 9.32 5.34
CA PRO A 28 14.62 10.02 5.63
C PRO A 28 14.67 10.45 7.10
N VAL A 29 14.91 9.51 8.01
CA VAL A 29 14.81 9.68 9.47
C VAL A 29 15.77 10.75 10.00
N ILE A 30 16.98 10.84 9.45
CA ILE A 30 17.97 11.84 9.85
C ILE A 30 17.45 13.26 9.60
N ILE A 31 16.75 13.47 8.47
CA ILE A 31 16.13 14.77 8.15
C ILE A 31 14.94 15.03 9.09
N GLN A 32 14.11 14.01 9.38
CA GLN A 32 12.99 14.15 10.32
C GLN A 32 13.46 14.55 11.72
N GLU A 33 14.52 13.90 12.23
CA GLU A 33 15.13 14.22 13.53
C GLU A 33 15.68 15.63 13.57
N ALA A 34 16.39 16.05 12.51
CA ALA A 34 16.93 17.40 12.42
C ALA A 34 15.83 18.47 12.38
N LEU A 35 14.73 18.20 11.63
CA LEU A 35 13.59 19.12 11.59
C LEU A 35 12.88 19.19 12.94
N ALA A 36 12.69 18.07 13.64
CA ALA A 36 12.06 18.03 14.95
C ALA A 36 12.84 18.85 16.00
N ARG A 37 14.18 18.92 15.91
CA ARG A 37 15.00 19.76 16.80
C ARG A 37 14.72 21.27 16.64
N ARG A 38 14.10 21.68 15.53
CA ARG A 38 13.72 23.07 15.27
C ARG A 38 12.28 23.41 15.68
N ALA A 39 11.64 22.55 16.46
CA ALA A 39 10.24 22.74 16.88
C ALA A 39 10.02 24.09 17.60
N ASP A 40 10.99 24.57 18.39
CA ASP A 40 10.88 25.85 19.10
C ASP A 40 10.95 27.07 18.15
N GLU A 41 11.58 26.92 16.98
CA GLU A 41 11.78 27.99 16.00
C GLU A 41 10.65 28.05 14.96
N LEU A 42 10.06 26.89 14.63
CA LEU A 42 9.10 26.73 13.53
C LEU A 42 7.66 26.82 14.04
N ARG A 43 6.76 27.32 13.19
CA ARG A 43 5.31 27.36 13.47
C ARG A 43 4.53 26.97 12.22
N GLY A 44 3.51 26.11 12.41
CA GLY A 44 2.55 25.78 11.37
C GLY A 44 3.15 25.07 10.15
N VAL A 45 4.21 24.30 10.30
CA VAL A 45 4.77 23.48 9.22
C VAL A 45 3.81 22.32 8.95
N ASN A 46 3.40 22.15 7.71
CA ASN A 46 2.51 21.08 7.25
C ASN A 46 3.34 19.89 6.79
N ILE A 47 3.30 18.80 7.53
CA ILE A 47 3.99 17.56 7.18
C ILE A 47 3.11 16.73 6.27
N VAL A 48 3.61 16.36 5.10
CA VAL A 48 2.95 15.46 4.14
C VAL A 48 3.73 14.17 4.07
N SER A 49 3.06 13.03 4.24
CA SER A 49 3.67 11.71 4.15
C SER A 49 2.68 10.65 3.70
N GLY A 50 3.19 9.62 3.06
CA GLY A 50 2.43 8.46 2.62
C GLY A 50 2.56 7.27 3.59
N PHE A 51 2.69 6.08 3.02
CA PHE A 51 2.87 4.83 3.75
C PHE A 51 4.27 4.77 4.39
N ASN A 52 4.35 4.87 5.71
CA ASN A 52 5.62 4.89 6.45
C ASN A 52 5.84 3.60 7.23
N ILE A 53 7.08 3.11 7.20
CA ILE A 53 7.53 1.98 8.02
C ILE A 53 8.77 2.43 8.80
N THR A 54 8.55 2.70 10.09
CA THR A 54 9.58 3.18 11.02
C THR A 54 9.59 2.33 12.29
N LYS A 55 10.68 2.43 13.07
CA LYS A 55 10.82 1.70 14.35
C LYS A 55 10.02 2.32 15.50
N GLY A 56 9.37 3.44 15.29
CA GLY A 56 8.63 4.16 16.34
C GLY A 56 7.88 5.36 15.78
N PRO A 57 7.31 6.22 16.64
CA PRO A 57 6.66 7.45 16.23
C PRO A 57 7.61 8.35 15.44
N ALA A 58 7.07 9.09 14.46
CA ALA A 58 7.86 10.08 13.74
C ALA A 58 8.39 11.15 14.73
N PRO A 59 9.65 11.59 14.60
CA PRO A 59 10.30 12.46 15.59
C PRO A 59 9.57 13.78 15.86
N PHE A 60 8.81 14.28 14.90
CA PHE A 60 7.99 15.50 15.03
C PHE A 60 6.58 15.23 15.61
N CYS A 61 6.16 13.97 15.76
CA CYS A 61 4.86 13.59 16.32
C CYS A 61 4.90 13.57 17.85
N LYS A 62 5.07 14.74 18.47
CA LYS A 62 5.04 14.91 19.92
C LYS A 62 4.01 15.98 20.28
N PRO A 63 3.17 15.79 21.32
CA PRO A 63 2.14 16.75 21.71
C PRO A 63 2.68 18.18 21.99
N GLU A 64 3.91 18.28 22.50
CA GLU A 64 4.57 19.55 22.73
C GLU A 64 4.93 20.31 21.44
N TYR A 65 4.95 19.63 20.28
CA TYR A 65 5.28 20.23 18.97
C TYR A 65 4.03 20.59 18.14
N LYS A 66 2.83 20.51 18.71
CA LYS A 66 1.55 20.72 18.03
C LYS A 66 1.41 22.06 17.32
N ASP A 67 2.05 23.12 17.83
CA ASP A 67 2.02 24.46 17.22
C ASP A 67 3.06 24.60 16.10
N SER A 68 4.02 23.68 16.05
CA SER A 68 5.12 23.68 15.09
C SER A 68 4.82 22.79 13.89
N PHE A 69 4.24 21.61 14.10
CA PHE A 69 4.00 20.61 13.05
C PHE A 69 2.56 20.12 13.06
N PHE A 70 1.92 20.15 11.89
CA PHE A 70 0.62 19.54 11.63
C PHE A 70 0.76 18.44 10.58
N VAL A 71 0.29 17.22 10.86
CA VAL A 71 0.43 16.07 9.96
C VAL A 71 -0.74 16.00 9.00
N ASN A 72 -0.47 16.10 7.71
CA ASN A 72 -1.38 15.84 6.60
C ASN A 72 -1.02 14.48 5.99
N SER A 73 -1.58 13.41 6.53
CA SER A 73 -1.25 12.04 6.10
C SER A 73 -1.98 11.69 4.81
N LEU A 74 -1.28 11.12 3.84
CA LEU A 74 -1.87 10.55 2.62
C LEU A 74 -2.18 9.04 2.81
N PHE A 75 -1.49 8.42 3.77
CA PHE A 75 -1.75 7.06 4.23
C PHE A 75 -1.33 6.95 5.71
N LEU A 76 -2.30 6.84 6.60
CA LEU A 76 -2.05 6.90 8.04
C LEU A 76 -1.42 5.60 8.55
N CYS A 77 -0.18 5.68 9.03
CA CYS A 77 0.59 4.58 9.58
C CYS A 77 0.79 4.68 11.09
N ALA A 78 1.36 3.63 11.68
CA ALA A 78 1.53 3.51 13.11
C ALA A 78 2.38 4.63 13.74
N ASP A 79 3.34 5.18 12.99
CA ASP A 79 4.24 6.25 13.42
C ASP A 79 3.54 7.60 13.67
N GLN A 80 2.34 7.81 13.10
CA GLN A 80 1.59 9.06 13.17
C GLN A 80 0.16 8.89 13.74
N ARG A 81 -0.34 7.64 13.81
CA ARG A 81 -1.74 7.36 14.13
C ARG A 81 -2.22 7.96 15.45
N GLN A 82 -1.39 7.85 16.50
CA GLN A 82 -1.75 8.42 17.80
C GLN A 82 -1.81 9.96 17.74
N TYR A 83 -0.82 10.59 17.12
CA TYR A 83 -0.73 12.05 16.98
C TYR A 83 -1.93 12.61 16.20
N VAL A 84 -2.33 11.93 15.13
CA VAL A 84 -3.54 12.30 14.36
C VAL A 84 -4.81 12.06 15.17
N ALA A 85 -4.91 10.95 15.93
CA ALA A 85 -6.08 10.67 16.77
C ALA A 85 -6.26 11.69 17.92
N GLU A 86 -5.16 12.34 18.36
CA GLU A 86 -5.18 13.42 19.34
C GLU A 86 -5.53 14.80 18.71
N GLY A 87 -5.76 14.86 17.39
CA GLY A 87 -6.16 16.08 16.68
C GLY A 87 -5.02 16.95 16.18
N TYR A 88 -3.78 16.47 16.22
CA TYR A 88 -2.61 17.23 15.76
C TYR A 88 -2.26 16.93 14.29
N GLY A 89 -3.16 16.30 13.58
CA GLY A 89 -3.08 16.00 12.16
C GLY A 89 -4.40 15.49 11.62
N SER A 90 -4.44 15.20 10.32
CA SER A 90 -5.60 14.63 9.65
C SER A 90 -5.18 13.80 8.44
N LEU A 91 -6.13 13.01 7.89
CA LEU A 91 -5.98 12.34 6.62
C LEU A 91 -6.43 13.26 5.48
N ILE A 92 -5.64 13.32 4.41
CA ILE A 92 -6.10 13.81 3.11
C ILE A 92 -6.59 12.59 2.32
N PRO A 93 -7.90 12.41 2.13
CA PRO A 93 -8.42 11.24 1.44
C PRO A 93 -8.15 11.33 -0.07
N GLY A 94 -7.76 10.20 -0.67
CA GLY A 94 -7.53 10.06 -2.11
C GLY A 94 -7.19 8.63 -2.48
N PHE A 95 -7.47 8.24 -3.71
CA PHE A 95 -6.95 6.99 -4.26
C PHE A 95 -5.44 7.13 -4.48
N LEU A 96 -4.69 6.10 -4.15
CA LEU A 96 -3.22 6.21 -4.18
C LEU A 96 -2.70 6.56 -5.59
N GLY A 97 -3.30 5.97 -6.63
CA GLY A 97 -2.95 6.30 -8.03
C GLY A 97 -3.28 7.73 -8.46
N GLU A 98 -4.17 8.44 -7.74
CA GLU A 98 -4.57 9.81 -8.05
C GLU A 98 -3.72 10.86 -7.32
N LEU A 99 -3.20 10.54 -6.13
CA LEU A 99 -2.42 11.46 -5.30
C LEU A 99 -1.27 12.16 -6.04
N PRO A 100 -0.47 11.49 -6.91
CA PRO A 100 0.56 12.17 -7.70
C PRO A 100 0.03 13.30 -8.57
N SER A 101 -1.17 13.14 -9.12
CA SER A 101 -1.82 14.17 -9.94
C SER A 101 -2.19 15.41 -9.11
N LEU A 102 -2.70 15.20 -7.89
CA LEU A 102 -3.03 16.29 -6.96
C LEU A 102 -1.77 17.05 -6.52
N ILE A 103 -0.67 16.34 -6.28
CA ILE A 103 0.63 16.94 -5.95
C ILE A 103 1.17 17.75 -7.13
N ARG A 104 1.23 17.18 -8.34
CA ARG A 104 1.74 17.85 -9.56
C ARG A 104 0.94 19.09 -9.93
N ARG A 105 -0.36 19.11 -9.65
CA ARG A 105 -1.24 20.28 -9.85
C ARG A 105 -1.22 21.27 -8.68
N HIS A 106 -0.40 21.04 -7.67
CA HIS A 106 -0.32 21.84 -6.44
C HIS A 106 -1.64 21.95 -5.66
N GLU A 107 -2.59 21.02 -5.86
CA GLU A 107 -3.78 20.88 -5.01
C GLU A 107 -3.39 20.36 -3.62
N ILE A 108 -2.35 19.52 -3.55
CA ILE A 108 -1.58 19.24 -2.34
C ILE A 108 -0.24 19.96 -2.52
N PRO A 109 -0.03 21.11 -1.87
CA PRO A 109 1.19 21.88 -2.05
C PRO A 109 2.39 21.17 -1.42
N ILE A 110 3.56 21.27 -2.08
CA ILE A 110 4.83 20.80 -1.54
C ILE A 110 5.88 21.91 -1.77
N ASP A 111 6.35 22.53 -0.69
CA ASP A 111 7.42 23.52 -0.75
C ASP A 111 8.80 22.85 -0.66
N VAL A 112 8.91 21.82 0.20
CA VAL A 112 10.14 21.09 0.45
C VAL A 112 9.88 19.58 0.33
N ALA A 113 10.65 18.89 -0.49
CA ALA A 113 10.64 17.42 -0.57
C ALA A 113 11.87 16.85 0.14
N CYS A 114 11.67 15.99 1.13
CA CYS A 114 12.70 15.28 1.86
C CYS A 114 12.71 13.82 1.41
N ILE A 115 13.80 13.38 0.78
CA ILE A 115 13.94 12.06 0.17
C ILE A 115 15.17 11.31 0.67
N ASN A 116 15.18 10.01 0.43
CA ASN A 116 16.31 9.11 0.60
C ASN A 116 16.61 8.46 -0.75
N CYS A 117 17.77 8.70 -1.33
CA CYS A 117 18.13 8.23 -2.66
C CYS A 117 19.50 7.55 -2.68
N SER A 118 19.76 6.77 -3.73
CA SER A 118 21.05 6.12 -3.96
C SER A 118 22.17 7.13 -4.22
N LEU A 119 23.42 6.66 -4.24
CA LEU A 119 24.50 7.41 -4.88
C LEU A 119 24.16 7.68 -6.36
N PRO A 120 24.67 8.80 -6.92
CA PRO A 120 24.49 9.07 -8.34
C PRO A 120 25.28 8.05 -9.20
N ASP A 121 24.71 7.68 -10.33
CA ASP A 121 25.40 6.92 -11.37
C ASP A 121 26.38 7.80 -12.15
N GLU A 122 27.01 7.23 -13.19
CA GLU A 122 27.98 7.93 -14.05
C GLU A 122 27.38 9.15 -14.81
N ASN A 123 26.06 9.22 -14.91
CA ASN A 123 25.32 10.30 -15.57
C ASN A 123 24.72 11.29 -14.56
N GLY A 124 24.96 11.10 -13.26
CA GLY A 124 24.45 11.94 -12.18
C GLY A 124 23.00 11.61 -11.73
N TYR A 125 22.44 10.47 -12.12
CA TYR A 125 21.12 10.05 -11.68
C TYR A 125 21.19 9.21 -10.39
N CYS A 126 20.34 9.56 -9.43
CA CYS A 126 20.08 8.79 -8.21
C CYS A 126 18.71 8.10 -8.33
N SER A 127 18.60 6.86 -7.86
CA SER A 127 17.32 6.18 -7.70
C SER A 127 16.62 6.64 -6.42
N TYR A 128 15.26 6.76 -6.44
CA TYR A 128 14.47 7.05 -5.23
C TYR A 128 14.45 5.89 -4.22
N ASN A 129 15.46 5.04 -4.23
CA ASN A 129 15.51 3.89 -3.34
C ASN A 129 14.33 2.92 -3.59
N ILE A 130 13.99 2.16 -2.58
CA ILE A 130 12.93 1.15 -2.57
C ILE A 130 11.51 1.73 -2.42
N SER A 131 11.32 3.03 -2.62
CA SER A 131 10.01 3.71 -2.53
C SER A 131 9.93 4.85 -3.54
N ALA A 132 9.51 4.51 -4.74
CA ALA A 132 9.28 5.46 -5.83
C ALA A 132 7.92 6.14 -5.76
N ASP A 133 6.99 5.56 -5.05
CA ASP A 133 5.55 5.78 -4.97
C ASP A 133 5.11 7.26 -5.12
N LEU A 134 5.33 8.09 -4.10
CA LEU A 134 5.00 9.52 -4.08
C LEU A 134 6.25 10.42 -4.13
N ALA A 135 7.46 9.84 -4.14
CA ALA A 135 8.69 10.62 -4.09
C ALA A 135 8.90 11.45 -5.35
N GLN A 136 8.70 10.85 -6.53
CA GLN A 136 8.86 11.56 -7.80
C GLN A 136 7.89 12.75 -7.93
N PRO A 137 6.55 12.62 -7.77
CA PRO A 137 5.65 13.76 -7.86
C PRO A 137 5.93 14.84 -6.81
N ALA A 138 6.38 14.47 -5.61
CA ALA A 138 6.74 15.44 -4.58
C ALA A 138 7.98 16.26 -4.97
N VAL A 139 9.00 15.62 -5.54
CA VAL A 139 10.21 16.30 -6.04
C VAL A 139 9.87 17.21 -7.22
N GLU A 140 9.03 16.76 -8.15
CA GLU A 140 8.60 17.56 -9.32
C GLU A 140 7.83 18.83 -8.91
N ALA A 141 7.07 18.77 -7.81
CA ALA A 141 6.29 19.91 -7.30
C ALA A 141 7.08 20.84 -6.38
N ALA A 142 8.11 20.32 -5.68
CA ALA A 142 8.83 21.04 -4.65
C ALA A 142 9.75 22.13 -5.21
N LYS A 143 9.90 23.22 -4.45
CA LYS A 143 10.88 24.28 -4.71
C LYS A 143 12.28 23.92 -4.17
N ILE A 144 12.31 23.11 -3.12
CA ILE A 144 13.54 22.71 -2.39
C ILE A 144 13.51 21.19 -2.25
N VAL A 145 14.62 20.54 -2.60
CA VAL A 145 14.82 19.10 -2.40
C VAL A 145 15.97 18.87 -1.44
N ILE A 146 15.70 18.21 -0.33
CA ILE A 146 16.68 17.77 0.66
C ILE A 146 16.78 16.26 0.57
N ALA A 147 17.98 15.73 0.28
CA ALA A 147 18.17 14.30 0.07
C ALA A 147 19.17 13.69 1.08
N GLN A 148 18.79 12.58 1.71
CA GLN A 148 19.75 11.63 2.25
C GLN A 148 20.30 10.83 1.07
N VAL A 149 21.56 11.04 0.72
CA VAL A 149 22.27 10.29 -0.31
C VAL A 149 22.95 9.10 0.37
N ASN A 150 22.38 7.93 0.18
CA ASN A 150 22.64 6.75 0.99
C ASN A 150 23.33 5.65 0.16
N LYS A 151 24.54 5.27 0.56
CA LYS A 151 25.35 4.27 -0.15
C LYS A 151 24.95 2.83 0.13
N SER A 152 24.11 2.59 1.15
CA SER A 152 23.66 1.25 1.55
C SER A 152 22.34 0.82 0.91
N ILE A 153 21.77 1.63 0.00
CA ILE A 153 20.49 1.32 -0.65
C ILE A 153 20.68 0.90 -2.11
N PRO A 154 19.79 0.04 -2.64
CA PRO A 154 19.90 -0.43 -4.01
C PRO A 154 19.61 0.68 -5.04
N TYR A 155 20.25 0.60 -6.20
CA TYR A 155 19.92 1.39 -7.37
C TYR A 155 18.85 0.64 -8.19
N LEU A 156 17.61 1.18 -8.20
CA LEU A 156 16.49 0.57 -8.89
C LEU A 156 16.22 1.26 -10.23
N TYR A 157 15.80 0.49 -11.21
CA TYR A 157 15.44 0.98 -12.53
C TYR A 157 13.95 1.33 -12.63
N GLY A 158 13.62 2.19 -13.60
CA GLY A 158 12.26 2.68 -13.89
C GLY A 158 12.29 4.16 -14.22
N THR A 159 11.18 4.86 -13.99
CA THR A 159 11.12 6.32 -14.15
C THR A 159 11.38 7.08 -12.85
N ALA A 160 11.43 6.37 -11.72
CA ALA A 160 11.59 6.95 -10.40
C ALA A 160 13.06 7.28 -10.09
N MET A 161 13.56 8.31 -10.75
CA MET A 161 14.95 8.76 -10.65
C MET A 161 15.03 10.28 -10.56
N ILE A 162 16.05 10.77 -9.86
CA ILE A 162 16.35 12.20 -9.73
C ILE A 162 17.77 12.46 -10.20
N HIS A 163 17.97 13.49 -11.01
CA HIS A 163 19.31 13.95 -11.34
C HIS A 163 19.86 14.82 -10.18
N GLU A 164 21.13 14.65 -9.83
CA GLU A 164 21.78 15.31 -8.69
C GLU A 164 21.69 16.86 -8.76
N SER A 165 21.55 17.45 -9.94
CA SER A 165 21.37 18.89 -10.09
C SER A 165 20.05 19.43 -9.51
N GLN A 166 19.05 18.56 -9.32
CA GLN A 166 17.77 18.92 -8.72
C GLN A 166 17.81 18.90 -7.19
N ILE A 167 18.86 18.34 -6.59
CA ILE A 167 19.03 18.25 -5.14
C ILE A 167 19.63 19.55 -4.61
N THR A 168 18.87 20.29 -3.81
CA THR A 168 19.28 21.56 -3.22
C THR A 168 20.32 21.37 -2.12
N ALA A 169 20.09 20.37 -1.24
CA ALA A 169 21.02 20.01 -0.16
C ALA A 169 21.07 18.48 0.00
N ALA A 170 22.27 17.94 0.09
CA ALA A 170 22.53 16.52 0.26
C ALA A 170 23.14 16.23 1.63
N ILE A 171 22.72 15.14 2.24
CA ILE A 171 23.24 14.62 3.50
C ILE A 171 23.81 13.24 3.22
N GLU A 172 25.09 13.05 3.50
CA GLU A 172 25.71 11.73 3.35
C GLU A 172 25.15 10.77 4.40
N CYS A 173 24.76 9.57 3.95
CA CYS A 173 24.13 8.55 4.78
C CYS A 173 24.64 7.15 4.39
N ASP A 174 24.69 6.25 5.38
CA ASP A 174 25.10 4.86 5.21
C ASP A 174 24.20 3.91 6.03
N ASP A 175 22.91 4.25 6.14
CA ASP A 175 21.96 3.46 6.89
C ASP A 175 21.30 2.43 5.95
N PRO A 176 21.42 1.12 6.21
CA PRO A 176 20.75 0.11 5.40
C PRO A 176 19.22 0.24 5.50
N PRO A 177 18.48 -0.13 4.45
CA PRO A 177 17.03 -0.20 4.50
C PRO A 177 16.56 -1.09 5.65
N VAL A 178 15.38 -0.83 6.18
CA VAL A 178 14.78 -1.66 7.22
C VAL A 178 14.57 -3.08 6.69
N ASP A 179 15.19 -4.06 7.33
CA ASP A 179 14.98 -5.48 7.05
C ASP A 179 13.60 -5.88 7.59
N MET A 180 12.69 -6.20 6.67
CA MET A 180 11.33 -6.61 6.98
C MET A 180 11.14 -8.08 6.62
N GLN A 181 11.08 -8.93 7.63
CA GLN A 181 10.77 -10.35 7.45
C GLN A 181 9.41 -10.66 8.05
N PHE A 182 8.57 -11.28 7.24
CA PHE A 182 7.29 -11.81 7.70
C PHE A 182 7.47 -13.27 8.14
N GLY A 183 6.98 -13.60 9.32
CA GLY A 183 6.99 -14.97 9.83
C GLY A 183 6.19 -15.94 8.94
N PRO A 184 6.23 -17.24 9.23
CA PRO A 184 5.42 -18.22 8.51
C PRO A 184 3.93 -17.91 8.70
N PRO A 185 3.09 -18.16 7.67
CA PRO A 185 1.66 -17.97 7.77
C PRO A 185 1.04 -18.86 8.87
N THR A 186 0.04 -18.35 9.55
CA THR A 186 -0.80 -19.13 10.48
C THR A 186 -1.66 -20.15 9.71
N GLU A 187 -2.32 -21.07 10.43
CA GLU A 187 -3.27 -22.03 9.83
C GLU A 187 -4.43 -21.31 9.14
N ILE A 188 -4.97 -20.25 9.73
CA ILE A 188 -6.04 -19.42 9.15
C ILE A 188 -5.57 -18.77 7.84
N GLU A 189 -4.39 -18.15 7.87
CA GLU A 189 -3.82 -17.51 6.68
C GLU A 189 -3.51 -18.52 5.57
N SER A 190 -3.04 -19.71 5.96
CA SER A 190 -2.75 -20.81 5.02
C SER A 190 -4.02 -21.35 4.36
N ALA A 191 -5.13 -21.48 5.11
CA ALA A 191 -6.42 -21.89 4.57
C ALA A 191 -6.95 -20.85 3.55
N ILE A 192 -6.92 -19.57 3.90
CA ILE A 192 -7.31 -18.46 3.00
C ILE A 192 -6.41 -18.48 1.75
N GLY A 193 -5.10 -18.62 1.95
CA GLY A 193 -4.12 -18.66 0.86
C GLY A 193 -4.37 -19.78 -0.14
N SER A 194 -4.72 -20.98 0.34
CA SER A 194 -5.02 -22.13 -0.52
C SER A 194 -6.28 -21.92 -1.36
N TYR A 195 -7.35 -21.32 -0.81
CA TYR A 195 -8.54 -21.01 -1.60
C TYR A 195 -8.24 -20.02 -2.75
N ILE A 196 -7.41 -19.00 -2.48
CA ILE A 196 -7.08 -18.00 -3.50
C ILE A 196 -6.13 -18.61 -4.54
N ALA A 197 -5.09 -19.34 -4.12
CA ALA A 197 -4.14 -19.97 -5.04
C ALA A 197 -4.83 -20.92 -6.04
N ALA A 198 -5.86 -21.65 -5.61
CA ALA A 198 -6.67 -22.52 -6.48
C ALA A 198 -7.45 -21.76 -7.58
N GLU A 199 -7.71 -20.47 -7.41
CA GLU A 199 -8.42 -19.62 -8.36
C GLU A 199 -7.48 -18.90 -9.35
N ILE A 200 -6.16 -18.94 -9.13
CA ILE A 200 -5.17 -18.26 -9.97
C ILE A 200 -4.70 -19.22 -11.07
N PRO A 201 -4.90 -18.89 -12.35
CA PRO A 201 -4.41 -19.73 -13.45
C PRO A 201 -2.91 -19.47 -13.73
N ASP A 202 -2.28 -20.39 -14.45
CA ASP A 202 -0.99 -20.13 -15.10
C ASP A 202 -1.10 -18.90 -16.01
N GLY A 203 -0.03 -18.11 -16.10
CA GLY A 203 -0.01 -16.88 -16.89
C GLY A 203 -0.72 -15.69 -16.26
N ALA A 204 -1.25 -15.80 -15.04
CA ALA A 204 -1.88 -14.69 -14.33
C ALA A 204 -0.88 -13.57 -14.01
N THR A 205 -1.33 -12.32 -14.07
CA THR A 205 -0.56 -11.16 -13.59
C THR A 205 -1.04 -10.77 -12.18
N LEU A 206 -0.14 -10.84 -11.22
CA LEU A 206 -0.45 -10.67 -9.80
C LEU A 206 -0.29 -9.22 -9.33
N GLN A 207 -1.30 -8.71 -8.62
CA GLN A 207 -1.16 -7.70 -7.59
C GLN A 207 -1.42 -8.36 -6.25
N ILE A 208 -0.49 -8.20 -5.33
CA ILE A 208 -0.57 -8.83 -4.02
C ILE A 208 -0.02 -7.88 -2.94
N GLY A 209 -0.70 -7.85 -1.79
CA GLY A 209 -0.31 -7.02 -0.65
C GLY A 209 0.82 -7.63 0.18
N VAL A 210 0.95 -7.12 1.40
CA VAL A 210 2.00 -7.48 2.37
C VAL A 210 1.37 -8.18 3.56
N GLY A 211 2.02 -9.21 4.12
CA GLY A 211 1.57 -9.90 5.33
C GLY A 211 1.41 -11.41 5.19
N GLY A 212 0.80 -12.05 6.20
CA GLY A 212 0.70 -13.51 6.30
C GLY A 212 -0.16 -14.14 5.20
N ILE A 213 -1.35 -13.58 4.91
CA ILE A 213 -2.22 -14.08 3.83
C ILE A 213 -1.52 -13.96 2.46
N PRO A 214 -0.94 -12.82 2.04
CA PRO A 214 -0.12 -12.74 0.84
C PRO A 214 1.00 -13.79 0.78
N ASN A 215 1.74 -14.00 1.87
CA ASN A 215 2.78 -15.02 1.92
C ASN A 215 2.22 -16.45 1.76
N ALA A 216 1.06 -16.73 2.35
CA ALA A 216 0.40 -18.03 2.18
C ALA A 216 0.01 -18.29 0.72
N ILE A 217 -0.56 -17.28 0.04
CA ILE A 217 -0.89 -17.35 -1.38
C ILE A 217 0.35 -17.65 -2.21
N LEU A 218 1.41 -16.84 -2.06
CA LEU A 218 2.66 -17.00 -2.82
C LEU A 218 3.31 -18.36 -2.61
N ASN A 219 3.23 -18.92 -1.40
CA ASN A 219 3.68 -20.31 -1.13
C ASN A 219 2.87 -21.36 -1.89
N GLY A 220 1.56 -21.09 -2.11
CA GLY A 220 0.67 -21.95 -2.91
C GLY A 220 0.90 -21.87 -4.43
N LEU A 221 1.62 -20.84 -4.90
CA LEU A 221 1.85 -20.61 -6.34
C LEU A 221 3.17 -21.17 -6.87
N LYS A 222 3.97 -21.87 -6.06
CA LYS A 222 5.31 -22.35 -6.40
C LYS A 222 5.39 -23.26 -7.63
N ASP A 223 4.30 -23.96 -7.95
CA ASP A 223 4.21 -24.92 -9.05
C ASP A 223 3.51 -24.32 -10.30
N HIS A 224 3.08 -23.03 -10.25
CA HIS A 224 2.50 -22.30 -11.37
C HIS A 224 3.57 -21.95 -12.41
N LYS A 225 3.11 -21.55 -13.59
CA LYS A 225 3.98 -21.21 -14.73
C LYS A 225 3.59 -19.86 -15.32
N HIS A 226 4.63 -19.15 -15.78
CA HIS A 226 4.48 -17.91 -16.54
C HIS A 226 3.68 -16.81 -15.83
N LEU A 227 3.76 -16.74 -14.49
CA LEU A 227 3.13 -15.67 -13.75
C LEU A 227 3.82 -14.33 -14.06
N GLY A 228 3.04 -13.26 -14.02
CA GLY A 228 3.50 -11.90 -14.12
C GLY A 228 3.33 -11.16 -12.80
N LEU A 229 4.09 -10.07 -12.61
CA LEU A 229 3.95 -9.17 -11.47
C LEU A 229 3.65 -7.75 -11.94
N HIS A 230 2.58 -7.17 -11.41
CA HIS A 230 2.25 -5.76 -11.50
C HIS A 230 1.55 -5.35 -10.20
N THR A 231 2.30 -4.81 -9.25
CA THR A 231 1.87 -4.61 -7.86
C THR A 231 2.42 -3.30 -7.30
N GLU A 232 1.92 -2.84 -6.17
CA GLU A 232 2.54 -1.74 -5.42
C GLU A 232 3.81 -2.20 -4.73
N ALA A 233 3.69 -3.25 -3.91
CA ALA A 233 4.79 -3.75 -3.08
C ALA A 233 5.40 -5.04 -3.63
N MET A 234 6.70 -5.05 -3.85
CA MET A 234 7.49 -6.25 -4.06
C MET A 234 7.95 -6.79 -2.71
N THR A 235 7.76 -8.09 -2.46
CA THR A 235 8.06 -8.75 -1.18
C THR A 235 8.95 -9.97 -1.37
N ASP A 236 9.52 -10.51 -0.27
CA ASP A 236 10.33 -11.75 -0.32
C ASP A 236 9.59 -12.95 -0.93
N GLY A 237 8.28 -13.03 -0.73
CA GLY A 237 7.47 -14.08 -1.35
C GLY A 237 7.47 -13.99 -2.87
N VAL A 238 7.32 -12.79 -3.42
CA VAL A 238 7.41 -12.49 -4.85
C VAL A 238 8.83 -12.75 -5.35
N PHE A 239 9.83 -12.26 -4.64
CA PHE A 239 11.24 -12.46 -4.97
C PHE A 239 11.60 -13.94 -5.12
N ARG A 240 11.16 -14.81 -4.20
CA ARG A 240 11.35 -16.26 -4.33
C ARG A 240 10.76 -16.84 -5.62
N LEU A 241 9.56 -16.40 -6.01
CA LEU A 241 8.92 -16.86 -7.25
C LEU A 241 9.63 -16.32 -8.52
N MET A 242 10.24 -15.13 -8.45
CA MET A 242 11.10 -14.62 -9.51
C MET A 242 12.40 -15.46 -9.64
N GLN A 243 13.07 -15.77 -8.53
CA GLN A 243 14.29 -16.58 -8.52
C GLN A 243 14.07 -17.99 -9.06
N THR A 244 12.89 -18.57 -8.82
CA THR A 244 12.56 -19.93 -9.30
C THR A 244 11.98 -19.95 -10.71
N GLY A 245 11.82 -18.79 -11.36
CA GLY A 245 11.27 -18.67 -12.71
C GLY A 245 9.76 -18.89 -12.80
N VAL A 246 9.04 -18.97 -11.69
CA VAL A 246 7.58 -19.03 -11.65
C VAL A 246 6.98 -17.70 -12.12
N ILE A 247 7.57 -16.57 -11.68
CA ILE A 247 7.31 -15.25 -12.21
C ILE A 247 8.38 -14.92 -13.25
N ASP A 248 8.04 -15.06 -14.53
CA ASP A 248 8.91 -14.73 -15.68
C ASP A 248 8.37 -13.56 -16.51
N ASN A 249 7.16 -13.08 -16.19
CA ASN A 249 6.49 -11.97 -16.85
C ASN A 249 6.28 -12.12 -18.37
N SER A 250 6.45 -13.33 -18.92
CA SER A 250 6.46 -13.60 -20.36
C SER A 250 5.10 -13.34 -21.04
N LEU A 251 3.99 -13.47 -20.30
CA LEU A 251 2.64 -13.30 -20.82
C LEU A 251 2.02 -11.91 -20.51
N LYS A 252 2.72 -11.06 -19.80
CA LYS A 252 2.28 -9.67 -19.56
C LYS A 252 2.22 -8.88 -20.87
N LYS A 253 1.30 -7.91 -20.92
CA LYS A 253 1.20 -6.93 -22.02
C LYS A 253 1.84 -5.59 -21.66
N VAL A 254 1.82 -5.25 -20.38
CA VAL A 254 2.48 -4.05 -19.82
C VAL A 254 3.82 -4.47 -19.24
N GLU A 255 4.93 -3.92 -19.73
CA GLU A 255 6.30 -4.31 -19.38
C GLU A 255 6.52 -5.84 -19.49
N PRO A 256 6.38 -6.43 -20.69
CA PRO A 256 6.61 -7.87 -20.87
C PRO A 256 8.04 -8.25 -20.50
N GLY A 257 8.21 -9.38 -19.82
CA GLY A 257 9.49 -9.85 -19.30
C GLY A 257 10.01 -9.13 -18.07
N ARG A 258 9.27 -8.15 -17.50
CA ARG A 258 9.69 -7.35 -16.35
C ARG A 258 8.64 -7.31 -15.25
N SER A 259 9.07 -7.46 -14.01
CA SER A 259 8.24 -7.21 -12.83
C SER A 259 8.05 -5.72 -12.61
N VAL A 260 6.84 -5.30 -12.26
CA VAL A 260 6.50 -3.89 -12.01
C VAL A 260 6.08 -3.71 -10.57
N ALA A 261 6.68 -2.71 -9.91
CA ALA A 261 6.29 -2.26 -8.56
C ALA A 261 6.47 -0.74 -8.41
N CYS A 262 6.02 -0.17 -7.28
CA CYS A 262 6.36 1.20 -6.88
C CYS A 262 7.19 1.24 -5.59
N LEU A 263 7.18 0.14 -4.82
CA LEU A 263 7.99 0.02 -3.61
C LEU A 263 8.42 -1.44 -3.38
N ALA A 264 9.43 -1.64 -2.53
CA ALA A 264 9.90 -2.96 -2.10
C ALA A 264 9.96 -3.04 -0.58
N LEU A 265 9.44 -4.16 -0.03
CA LEU A 265 9.38 -4.44 1.41
C LEU A 265 9.83 -5.88 1.67
N GLY A 266 11.02 -6.06 2.18
CA GLY A 266 11.53 -7.41 2.41
C GLY A 266 12.88 -7.44 3.09
N SER A 267 13.57 -8.56 2.89
CA SER A 267 14.88 -8.83 3.45
C SER A 267 15.99 -8.07 2.72
N ARG A 268 17.09 -7.90 3.41
CA ARG A 268 18.33 -7.41 2.82
C ARG A 268 18.73 -8.20 1.56
N HIS A 269 18.53 -9.51 1.56
CA HIS A 269 18.85 -10.36 0.40
C HIS A 269 18.00 -10.01 -0.83
N MET A 270 16.71 -9.67 -0.65
CA MET A 270 15.88 -9.16 -1.73
C MET A 270 16.40 -7.80 -2.25
N TYR A 271 16.79 -6.89 -1.37
CA TYR A 271 17.32 -5.58 -1.79
C TYR A 271 18.65 -5.72 -2.56
N GLU A 272 19.54 -6.62 -2.14
CA GLU A 272 20.77 -6.96 -2.87
C GLU A 272 20.49 -7.53 -4.27
N TYR A 273 19.43 -8.35 -4.41
CA TYR A 273 19.01 -8.87 -5.72
C TYR A 273 18.42 -7.78 -6.62
N LEU A 274 17.72 -6.80 -6.05
CA LEU A 274 17.11 -5.72 -6.81
C LEU A 274 18.11 -4.66 -7.28
N ASP A 275 19.28 -4.60 -6.63
CA ASP A 275 20.33 -3.63 -7.00
C ASP A 275 20.79 -3.84 -8.45
N HIS A 276 20.67 -2.79 -9.26
CA HIS A 276 20.96 -2.81 -10.70
C HIS A 276 20.25 -3.91 -11.50
N ASN A 277 19.09 -4.41 -11.03
CA ASN A 277 18.33 -5.46 -11.70
C ASN A 277 17.34 -4.87 -12.71
N LYS A 278 17.58 -5.15 -14.01
CA LYS A 278 16.75 -4.67 -15.12
C LYS A 278 15.46 -5.44 -15.35
N ASP A 279 15.27 -6.56 -14.65
CA ASP A 279 14.03 -7.36 -14.71
C ASP A 279 12.96 -6.87 -13.73
N ALA A 280 13.31 -5.90 -12.86
CA ALA A 280 12.42 -5.24 -11.91
C ALA A 280 12.39 -3.73 -12.17
N MET A 281 11.20 -3.20 -12.48
CA MET A 281 10.98 -1.80 -12.80
C MET A 281 10.14 -1.13 -11.74
N PHE A 282 10.59 0.04 -11.30
CA PHE A 282 9.92 0.83 -10.28
C PHE A 282 9.44 2.16 -10.86
N TYR A 283 8.15 2.40 -10.71
CA TYR A 283 7.47 3.59 -11.21
C TYR A 283 6.74 4.32 -10.08
N ASP A 284 6.41 5.59 -10.25
CA ASP A 284 5.49 6.24 -9.33
C ASP A 284 4.09 5.59 -9.36
N VAL A 285 3.29 5.84 -8.33
CA VAL A 285 2.00 5.14 -8.21
C VAL A 285 0.99 5.58 -9.27
N SER A 286 1.10 6.76 -9.89
CA SER A 286 0.20 7.14 -10.98
C SER A 286 0.38 6.27 -12.22
N TRP A 287 1.57 5.68 -12.37
CA TRP A 287 1.85 4.73 -13.43
C TRP A 287 1.47 3.30 -13.04
N THR A 288 1.90 2.88 -11.84
CA THR A 288 1.72 1.49 -11.34
C THR A 288 0.25 1.19 -11.05
N ASN A 289 -0.45 2.15 -10.47
CA ASN A 289 -1.85 2.02 -10.06
C ASN A 289 -2.86 2.48 -11.14
N ASP A 290 -2.42 2.78 -12.36
CA ASP A 290 -3.33 3.17 -13.43
C ASP A 290 -4.22 1.99 -13.85
N PRO A 291 -5.56 2.04 -13.61
CA PRO A 291 -6.48 0.97 -14.00
C PRO A 291 -6.45 0.68 -15.50
N GLN A 292 -6.11 1.67 -16.36
CA GLN A 292 -6.00 1.48 -17.80
C GLN A 292 -4.78 0.64 -18.18
N ARG A 293 -3.70 0.70 -17.40
CA ARG A 293 -2.52 -0.17 -17.55
C ARG A 293 -2.76 -1.54 -16.99
N ILE A 294 -3.29 -1.61 -15.76
CA ILE A 294 -3.59 -2.87 -15.05
C ILE A 294 -4.46 -3.77 -15.92
N ARG A 295 -5.55 -3.22 -16.50
CA ARG A 295 -6.49 -3.98 -17.33
C ARG A 295 -5.91 -4.56 -18.62
N GLN A 296 -4.80 -4.04 -19.10
CA GLN A 296 -4.15 -4.54 -20.33
C GLN A 296 -3.48 -5.89 -20.11
N ASN A 297 -3.07 -6.21 -18.87
CA ASN A 297 -2.53 -7.53 -18.56
C ASN A 297 -3.69 -8.54 -18.47
N PRO A 298 -3.64 -9.64 -19.24
CA PRO A 298 -4.65 -10.68 -19.14
C PRO A 298 -4.57 -11.39 -17.78
N ASN A 299 -5.70 -11.92 -17.31
CA ASN A 299 -5.80 -12.61 -16.03
C ASN A 299 -5.19 -11.80 -14.88
N ALA A 300 -5.46 -10.48 -14.83
CA ALA A 300 -5.01 -9.66 -13.72
C ALA A 300 -5.71 -10.08 -12.41
N MET A 301 -4.94 -10.46 -11.41
CA MET A 301 -5.42 -10.91 -10.10
C MET A 301 -5.13 -9.83 -9.06
N ALA A 302 -6.18 -9.14 -8.57
CA ALA A 302 -6.06 -8.16 -7.50
C ALA A 302 -6.45 -8.78 -6.15
N ILE A 303 -5.50 -8.84 -5.21
CA ILE A 303 -5.68 -9.51 -3.92
C ILE A 303 -5.46 -8.49 -2.81
N ASN A 304 -6.54 -8.16 -2.12
CA ASN A 304 -6.56 -7.13 -1.08
C ASN A 304 -7.24 -7.65 0.19
N SER A 305 -7.13 -6.90 1.28
CA SER A 305 -7.73 -7.26 2.57
C SER A 305 -8.83 -6.29 2.98
N ALA A 306 -9.55 -6.64 4.07
CA ALA A 306 -10.57 -5.80 4.66
C ALA A 306 -10.53 -5.81 6.18
N ILE A 307 -11.03 -4.73 6.78
CA ILE A 307 -11.36 -4.66 8.20
C ILE A 307 -12.67 -5.41 8.44
N GLU A 308 -13.71 -5.10 7.64
CA GLU A 308 -15.01 -5.78 7.67
C GLU A 308 -15.73 -5.75 6.33
N VAL A 309 -16.66 -6.70 6.15
CA VAL A 309 -17.51 -6.87 4.96
C VAL A 309 -18.97 -6.97 5.38
N ASP A 310 -19.88 -6.15 4.85
CA ASP A 310 -21.31 -6.26 5.14
C ASP A 310 -22.01 -7.33 4.27
N LEU A 311 -23.24 -7.74 4.65
CA LEU A 311 -24.01 -8.77 3.94
C LEU A 311 -24.36 -8.40 2.48
N THR A 312 -24.14 -7.17 2.03
CA THR A 312 -24.30 -6.78 0.64
C THR A 312 -23.02 -6.83 -0.16
N GLY A 313 -21.88 -7.00 0.50
CA GLY A 313 -20.54 -7.00 -0.09
C GLY A 313 -19.89 -5.62 -0.16
N GLN A 314 -20.30 -4.65 0.68
CA GLN A 314 -19.53 -3.44 0.89
C GLN A 314 -18.32 -3.74 1.76
N ILE A 315 -17.16 -3.17 1.41
CA ILE A 315 -15.88 -3.43 2.05
C ILE A 315 -15.40 -2.17 2.77
N CYS A 316 -15.16 -2.27 4.07
CA CYS A 316 -14.38 -1.29 4.81
C CYS A 316 -12.95 -1.81 4.98
N ALA A 317 -11.95 -1.01 4.64
CA ALA A 317 -10.54 -1.36 4.75
C ALA A 317 -9.67 -0.26 5.39
N ASP A 318 -10.19 0.93 5.62
CA ASP A 318 -9.47 2.13 6.05
C ASP A 318 -9.78 2.58 7.47
N SER A 319 -10.92 2.14 8.05
CA SER A 319 -11.43 2.68 9.31
C SER A 319 -12.04 1.61 10.23
N ILE A 320 -12.05 1.87 11.53
CA ILE A 320 -12.74 1.07 12.55
C ILE A 320 -13.81 1.97 13.18
N GLY A 321 -15.05 1.92 12.67
CA GLY A 321 -16.04 2.95 12.93
C GLY A 321 -15.54 4.32 12.48
N ASP A 322 -15.67 5.33 13.35
CA ASP A 322 -15.20 6.70 13.07
C ASP A 322 -13.68 6.86 13.10
N MET A 323 -12.95 5.88 13.62
CA MET A 323 -11.50 5.97 13.73
C MET A 323 -10.83 5.60 12.41
N ILE A 324 -10.17 6.55 11.77
CA ILE A 324 -9.31 6.28 10.62
C ILE A 324 -8.12 5.44 11.07
N PHE A 325 -7.95 4.28 10.47
CA PHE A 325 -6.89 3.32 10.80
C PHE A 325 -5.73 3.37 9.80
N SER A 326 -6.04 3.61 8.52
CA SER A 326 -5.05 3.70 7.44
C SER A 326 -5.49 4.68 6.35
N SER A 327 -5.61 4.26 5.14
CA SER A 327 -6.21 4.92 3.99
C SER A 327 -6.68 3.86 3.00
N VAL A 328 -7.31 4.29 1.93
CA VAL A 328 -7.74 3.43 0.82
C VAL A 328 -6.54 2.72 0.17
N GLY A 329 -5.38 3.40 0.09
CA GLY A 329 -4.23 2.90 -0.66
C GLY A 329 -4.57 2.68 -2.14
N GLY A 330 -3.99 1.66 -2.74
CA GLY A 330 -4.28 1.29 -4.14
C GLY A 330 -5.32 0.18 -4.30
N GLN A 331 -6.02 -0.20 -3.23
CA GLN A 331 -7.03 -1.27 -3.32
C GLN A 331 -8.05 -0.98 -4.41
N HIS A 332 -8.60 0.24 -4.46
CA HIS A 332 -9.56 0.63 -5.49
C HIS A 332 -8.98 0.53 -6.89
N ASP A 333 -7.78 1.05 -7.10
CA ASP A 333 -7.12 1.11 -8.41
C ASP A 333 -6.94 -0.28 -9.00
N PHE A 334 -6.38 -1.21 -8.22
CA PHE A 334 -6.15 -2.58 -8.64
C PHE A 334 -7.44 -3.40 -8.76
N MET A 335 -8.37 -3.26 -7.82
CA MET A 335 -9.68 -3.93 -7.89
C MET A 335 -10.44 -3.51 -9.15
N TYR A 336 -10.41 -2.23 -9.50
CA TYR A 336 -11.07 -1.71 -10.69
C TYR A 336 -10.36 -2.16 -11.98
N GLY A 337 -9.03 -2.01 -12.04
CA GLY A 337 -8.24 -2.43 -13.19
C GLY A 337 -8.34 -3.93 -13.48
N ALA A 338 -8.20 -4.78 -12.46
CA ALA A 338 -8.32 -6.22 -12.60
C ALA A 338 -9.73 -6.67 -12.98
N ALA A 339 -10.78 -6.02 -12.45
CA ALA A 339 -12.17 -6.33 -12.82
C ALA A 339 -12.47 -6.05 -14.30
N LEU A 340 -11.69 -5.17 -14.96
CA LEU A 340 -11.80 -4.83 -16.37
C LEU A 340 -10.86 -5.66 -17.26
N SER A 341 -9.92 -6.40 -16.69
CA SER A 341 -8.99 -7.27 -17.41
C SER A 341 -9.72 -8.51 -17.94
N GLU A 342 -9.32 -8.98 -19.12
CA GLU A 342 -9.80 -10.26 -19.66
C GLU A 342 -9.33 -11.41 -18.75
N GLY A 343 -10.29 -12.19 -18.23
CA GLY A 343 -10.02 -13.26 -17.26
C GLY A 343 -9.63 -12.76 -15.86
N GLY A 344 -9.65 -11.43 -15.61
CA GLY A 344 -9.26 -10.83 -14.35
C GLY A 344 -10.20 -11.16 -13.21
N LYS A 345 -9.61 -11.33 -12.01
CA LYS A 345 -10.36 -11.64 -10.78
C LYS A 345 -9.91 -10.71 -9.64
N THR A 346 -10.85 -10.36 -8.77
CA THR A 346 -10.59 -9.53 -7.60
C THR A 346 -11.00 -10.24 -6.31
N PHE A 347 -10.08 -10.29 -5.35
CA PHE A 347 -10.25 -10.99 -4.09
C PHE A 347 -10.15 -10.03 -2.91
N ILE A 348 -11.10 -10.17 -1.97
CA ILE A 348 -11.03 -9.59 -0.63
C ILE A 348 -10.81 -10.76 0.34
N ALA A 349 -9.63 -10.80 0.95
CA ALA A 349 -9.18 -11.86 1.83
C ALA A 349 -9.10 -11.36 3.28
N LEU A 350 -9.76 -12.03 4.20
CA LEU A 350 -9.76 -11.66 5.62
C LEU A 350 -10.03 -12.88 6.52
N PRO A 351 -9.43 -12.97 7.71
CA PRO A 351 -9.88 -13.92 8.74
C PRO A 351 -11.36 -13.64 9.06
N SER A 352 -12.15 -14.67 9.34
CA SER A 352 -13.58 -14.50 9.67
C SER A 352 -13.81 -13.71 10.94
N ARG A 353 -12.84 -13.73 11.88
CA ARG A 353 -12.87 -12.97 13.14
C ARG A 353 -11.54 -12.25 13.39
N THR A 354 -11.61 -11.20 14.19
CA THR A 354 -10.42 -10.54 14.76
C THR A 354 -9.79 -11.41 15.86
N ALA A 355 -8.55 -11.13 16.26
CA ALA A 355 -7.89 -11.79 17.38
C ALA A 355 -8.68 -11.66 18.71
N LYS A 356 -9.55 -10.65 18.83
CA LYS A 356 -10.46 -10.44 19.98
C LYS A 356 -11.81 -11.17 19.82
N GLY A 357 -11.99 -12.01 18.79
CA GLY A 357 -13.19 -12.80 18.54
C GLY A 357 -14.36 -12.05 17.90
N ARG A 358 -14.19 -10.79 17.46
CA ARG A 358 -15.24 -10.06 16.74
C ARG A 358 -15.32 -10.53 15.29
N GLY A 359 -16.54 -10.84 14.82
CA GLY A 359 -16.80 -11.19 13.42
C GLY A 359 -16.44 -10.05 12.47
N LYS A 360 -15.89 -10.40 11.32
CA LYS A 360 -15.50 -9.44 10.25
C LYS A 360 -16.46 -9.50 9.04
N ILE A 361 -17.31 -10.53 8.96
CA ILE A 361 -18.51 -10.49 8.12
C ILE A 361 -19.64 -9.99 9.02
N VAL A 362 -20.25 -8.87 8.66
CA VAL A 362 -21.18 -8.12 9.53
C VAL A 362 -22.50 -7.83 8.81
N ALA A 363 -23.60 -7.68 9.56
CA ALA A 363 -24.90 -7.31 8.98
C ALA A 363 -24.86 -5.95 8.27
N HIS A 364 -24.21 -4.98 8.90
CA HIS A 364 -23.94 -3.63 8.42
C HIS A 364 -22.52 -3.27 8.81
N LEU A 365 -21.82 -2.46 7.99
CA LEU A 365 -20.56 -1.87 8.40
C LEU A 365 -20.77 -1.07 9.70
N ALA A 366 -19.74 -0.96 10.51
CA ALA A 366 -19.81 -0.18 11.75
C ALA A 366 -20.22 1.27 11.44
N PRO A 367 -21.01 1.93 12.31
CA PRO A 367 -21.32 3.35 12.14
C PRO A 367 -20.03 4.19 11.97
N GLY A 368 -20.01 5.09 10.99
CA GLY A 368 -18.85 5.90 10.67
C GLY A 368 -17.81 5.23 9.76
N ALA A 369 -17.89 3.91 9.53
CA ALA A 369 -16.93 3.19 8.67
C ALA A 369 -17.05 3.60 7.20
N GLY A 370 -15.91 3.82 6.55
CA GLY A 370 -15.82 4.11 5.12
C GLY A 370 -16.09 2.89 4.24
N VAL A 371 -16.57 3.12 3.01
CA VAL A 371 -16.70 2.07 1.98
C VAL A 371 -15.56 2.24 0.98
N VAL A 372 -14.51 1.43 1.14
CA VAL A 372 -13.33 1.45 0.26
C VAL A 372 -13.62 0.77 -1.06
N THR A 373 -14.22 -0.43 -1.04
CA THR A 373 -14.68 -1.12 -2.24
C THR A 373 -16.19 -1.28 -2.18
N THR A 374 -16.86 -0.75 -3.21
CA THR A 374 -18.32 -0.79 -3.27
C THR A 374 -18.82 -2.20 -3.55
N ARG A 375 -20.08 -2.51 -3.16
CA ARG A 375 -20.74 -3.79 -3.48
C ARG A 375 -20.79 -4.11 -4.97
N PHE A 376 -20.66 -3.11 -5.83
CA PHE A 376 -20.70 -3.28 -7.28
C PHE A 376 -19.37 -3.78 -7.84
N GLN A 377 -18.27 -3.56 -7.14
CA GLN A 377 -16.91 -3.96 -7.55
C GLN A 377 -16.48 -5.28 -6.91
N THR A 378 -17.02 -5.64 -5.73
CA THR A 378 -16.63 -6.86 -5.01
C THR A 378 -17.01 -8.11 -5.80
N GLN A 379 -16.01 -8.95 -6.14
CA GLN A 379 -16.19 -10.22 -6.84
C GLN A 379 -16.06 -11.41 -5.89
N TYR A 380 -14.86 -11.68 -5.38
CA TYR A 380 -14.59 -12.79 -4.47
C TYR A 380 -14.35 -12.26 -3.06
N VAL A 381 -14.95 -12.95 -2.08
CA VAL A 381 -14.62 -12.77 -0.65
C VAL A 381 -14.16 -14.11 -0.11
N VAL A 382 -13.05 -14.12 0.64
CA VAL A 382 -12.39 -15.34 1.09
C VAL A 382 -12.08 -15.25 2.58
N THR A 383 -12.49 -16.28 3.31
CA THR A 383 -12.10 -16.51 4.71
C THR A 383 -11.51 -17.91 4.85
N GLU A 384 -11.09 -18.31 6.04
CA GLU A 384 -10.66 -19.68 6.33
C GLU A 384 -11.77 -20.72 6.16
N PHE A 385 -13.04 -20.30 6.04
CA PHE A 385 -14.18 -21.17 5.84
C PHE A 385 -14.61 -21.31 4.37
N GLY A 386 -13.94 -20.64 3.45
CA GLY A 386 -14.20 -20.79 2.02
C GLY A 386 -14.02 -19.52 1.20
N CYS A 387 -14.28 -19.68 -0.10
CA CYS A 387 -14.26 -18.63 -1.12
C CYS A 387 -15.63 -18.51 -1.76
N VAL A 388 -16.20 -17.30 -1.83
CA VAL A 388 -17.50 -17.05 -2.46
C VAL A 388 -17.41 -15.98 -3.53
N TYR A 389 -18.07 -16.23 -4.67
CA TYR A 389 -18.19 -15.29 -5.77
C TYR A 389 -19.50 -14.52 -5.66
N LEU A 390 -19.45 -13.18 -5.62
CA LEU A 390 -20.61 -12.31 -5.39
C LEU A 390 -21.14 -11.61 -6.63
N ARG A 391 -20.35 -11.53 -7.71
CA ARG A 391 -20.80 -10.92 -8.96
C ARG A 391 -21.99 -11.72 -9.53
N ASN A 392 -22.94 -11.06 -10.16
CA ASN A 392 -24.21 -11.63 -10.68
C ASN A 392 -25.19 -12.16 -9.60
N LYS A 393 -24.91 -12.00 -8.32
CA LYS A 393 -25.84 -12.36 -7.24
C LYS A 393 -26.65 -11.14 -6.77
N ASN A 394 -27.95 -11.33 -6.55
CA ASN A 394 -28.76 -10.32 -5.87
C ASN A 394 -28.39 -10.21 -4.38
N LEU A 395 -28.88 -9.19 -3.68
CA LEU A 395 -28.44 -8.90 -2.31
C LEU A 395 -28.73 -10.05 -1.33
N ALA A 396 -29.86 -10.71 -1.45
CA ALA A 396 -30.19 -11.85 -0.61
C ALA A 396 -29.26 -13.07 -0.88
N GLN A 397 -28.95 -13.32 -2.13
CA GLN A 397 -27.98 -14.37 -2.52
C GLN A 397 -26.55 -14.03 -2.06
N ARG A 398 -26.17 -12.76 -2.08
CA ARG A 398 -24.88 -12.30 -1.50
C ARG A 398 -24.81 -12.54 -0.02
N ALA A 399 -25.87 -12.17 0.72
CA ALA A 399 -25.95 -12.40 2.14
C ALA A 399 -25.81 -13.90 2.47
N LYS A 400 -26.54 -14.79 1.77
CA LYS A 400 -26.41 -16.23 1.95
C LYS A 400 -24.99 -16.73 1.71
N ALA A 401 -24.35 -16.28 0.63
CA ALA A 401 -22.99 -16.65 0.29
C ALA A 401 -21.98 -16.16 1.37
N LEU A 402 -22.08 -14.92 1.82
CA LEU A 402 -21.20 -14.37 2.85
C LEU A 402 -21.39 -15.06 4.20
N ILE A 403 -22.63 -15.38 4.57
CA ILE A 403 -22.92 -16.13 5.81
C ILE A 403 -22.27 -17.52 5.77
N SER A 404 -22.22 -18.19 4.62
CA SER A 404 -21.62 -19.53 4.50
C SER A 404 -20.13 -19.56 4.82
N ILE A 405 -19.43 -18.44 4.63
CA ILE A 405 -18.00 -18.29 4.92
C ILE A 405 -17.70 -17.47 6.19
N ALA A 406 -18.75 -17.04 6.92
CA ALA A 406 -18.60 -16.43 8.24
C ALA A 406 -18.19 -17.49 9.27
N HIS A 407 -17.63 -17.03 10.39
CA HIS A 407 -17.35 -17.95 11.52
C HIS A 407 -18.64 -18.67 11.94
N PRO A 408 -18.60 -19.98 12.23
CA PRO A 408 -19.81 -20.75 12.55
C PRO A 408 -20.68 -20.12 13.65
N ASP A 409 -20.09 -19.60 14.71
CA ASP A 409 -20.80 -18.96 15.83
C ASP A 409 -21.53 -17.67 15.44
N ASP A 410 -21.15 -17.03 14.34
CA ASP A 410 -21.74 -15.76 13.90
C ASP A 410 -22.91 -15.98 12.92
N ARG A 411 -23.00 -17.16 12.30
CA ARG A 411 -23.94 -17.44 11.20
C ARG A 411 -25.38 -17.25 11.58
N GLU A 412 -25.80 -17.75 12.75
CA GLU A 412 -27.20 -17.64 13.21
C GLU A 412 -27.62 -16.16 13.39
N ALA A 413 -26.76 -15.34 14.00
CA ALA A 413 -27.04 -13.91 14.16
C ALA A 413 -27.11 -13.18 12.80
N LEU A 414 -26.20 -13.53 11.88
CA LEU A 414 -26.19 -12.97 10.54
C LEU A 414 -27.41 -13.42 9.71
N GLU A 415 -27.90 -14.67 9.86
CA GLU A 415 -29.13 -15.15 9.22
C GLU A 415 -30.36 -14.40 9.72
N ARG A 416 -30.47 -14.14 11.03
CA ARG A 416 -31.55 -13.31 11.57
C ARG A 416 -31.54 -11.92 10.98
N ALA A 417 -30.39 -11.25 10.98
CA ALA A 417 -30.23 -9.93 10.38
C ALA A 417 -30.53 -9.93 8.86
N ALA A 418 -30.18 -10.99 8.15
CA ALA A 418 -30.51 -11.14 6.73
C ALA A 418 -32.01 -11.33 6.51
N CYS A 419 -32.70 -12.11 7.37
CA CYS A 419 -34.15 -12.25 7.33
C CYS A 419 -34.87 -10.92 7.57
N GLU A 420 -34.44 -10.15 8.57
CA GLU A 420 -34.98 -8.82 8.86
C GLU A 420 -34.77 -7.85 7.69
N ARG A 421 -33.56 -7.83 7.12
CA ARG A 421 -33.16 -6.88 6.08
C ARG A 421 -33.76 -7.21 4.70
N PHE A 422 -33.85 -8.48 4.32
CA PHE A 422 -34.20 -8.92 2.97
C PHE A 422 -35.56 -9.64 2.89
N GLY A 423 -36.15 -9.99 4.02
CA GLY A 423 -37.47 -10.59 4.12
C GLY A 423 -37.59 -11.86 3.26
N TYR A 424 -38.70 -11.95 2.53
CA TYR A 424 -39.01 -13.13 1.70
C TYR A 424 -37.92 -13.43 0.66
N SER A 425 -37.21 -12.43 0.13
CA SER A 425 -36.13 -12.64 -0.83
C SER A 425 -34.99 -13.51 -0.28
N PHE A 426 -34.73 -13.46 1.03
CA PHE A 426 -33.76 -14.33 1.69
C PHE A 426 -34.36 -15.66 2.10
N LEU A 427 -35.57 -15.64 2.69
CA LEU A 427 -36.25 -16.84 3.18
C LEU A 427 -36.47 -17.90 2.10
N ARG A 428 -36.77 -17.48 0.87
CA ARG A 428 -36.96 -18.41 -0.27
C ARG A 428 -35.68 -19.13 -0.74
N LEU A 429 -34.50 -18.72 -0.22
CA LEU A 429 -33.21 -19.33 -0.54
C LEU A 429 -32.81 -20.45 0.44
N LYS A 430 -33.64 -20.72 1.45
CA LYS A 430 -33.42 -21.79 2.43
C LYS A 430 -33.60 -23.18 1.83
#